data_926d81f4dbd67abe39be977d3bb73d48
#
_entry.id   926d81f4dbd67abe39be977d3bb73d48
#
_cell.length_a   1.000
_cell.length_b   1.000
_cell.length_c   1.000
_cell.angle_alpha   90.00
_cell.angle_beta   90.00
_cell.angle_gamma   90.00
#
_symmetry.space_group_name_H-M   'P 1'
#
loop_
_entity.id
_entity.type
_entity.pdbx_description
1 polymer ?
#
loop_
_entity_poly.entity_id
_entity_poly.type
_entity_poly.pdbx_seq_one_letter_code
_entity_poly.pdbx_strand_id
1 'polypeptide(L)'
;MKPDTPYAGIANLPNTLTFARLVCIPGVLISLSFSGRWPGFLAALLFGLASITDILDGYFARRQGSVTVLGKFLDPLADKLLVSMTMIMLIPLSRIPVWVVIVIITREMAITGLRAVAVSEGIIIQASPLGKYKTILQAVAMLGLCLHYTYFRVNFHVVGMTFLWGALVLTLWSGWDYFRQFNQVFSLPKEKK
;
A
#
# COMPACT_ATOMS: atom_id res chain seq x y z
N MET A 1 38.21 -8.93 6.07
CA MET A 1 37.31 -8.61 7.18
C MET A 1 37.05 -7.12 7.12
N LYS A 2 35.90 -6.68 6.57
CA LYS A 2 35.47 -5.27 6.64
C LYS A 2 34.82 -5.09 8.03
N PRO A 3 35.12 -4.00 8.75
CA PRO A 3 34.49 -3.78 10.04
C PRO A 3 32.99 -3.56 9.84
N ASP A 4 32.18 -4.38 10.52
CA ASP A 4 30.74 -4.17 10.65
C ASP A 4 30.53 -2.86 11.41
N THR A 5 30.30 -1.78 10.69
CA THR A 5 29.85 -0.53 11.29
C THR A 5 28.35 -0.68 11.58
N PRO A 6 27.91 -0.72 12.85
CA PRO A 6 26.51 -0.87 13.22
C PRO A 6 25.63 0.35 12.89
N TYR A 7 26.22 1.38 12.31
CA TYR A 7 25.58 2.60 11.87
C TYR A 7 25.81 2.82 10.36
N ALA A 8 25.35 1.90 9.52
CA ALA A 8 25.02 2.27 8.17
C ALA A 8 23.97 3.37 8.26
N GLY A 9 24.37 4.63 8.02
CA GLY A 9 23.67 5.83 8.45
C GLY A 9 22.19 5.82 8.11
N ILE A 10 21.40 6.46 8.99
CA ILE A 10 19.96 6.73 8.85
C ILE A 10 19.65 7.36 7.47
N ALA A 11 20.62 7.99 6.84
CA ALA A 11 20.57 8.62 5.52
C ALA A 11 21.00 7.67 4.36
N ASN A 12 20.48 6.45 4.33
CA ASN A 12 20.59 5.60 3.13
C ASN A 12 19.49 5.96 2.12
N LEU A 13 19.81 5.85 0.83
CA LEU A 13 18.89 6.18 -0.27
C LEU A 13 17.48 5.59 -0.06
N PRO A 14 17.30 4.29 0.31
CA PRO A 14 15.99 3.72 0.61
C PRO A 14 15.25 4.44 1.74
N ASN A 15 15.92 4.70 2.87
CA ASN A 15 15.29 5.39 4.01
C ASN A 15 14.85 6.82 3.63
N THR A 16 15.66 7.53 2.84
CA THR A 16 15.32 8.89 2.39
C THR A 16 14.06 8.89 1.52
N LEU A 17 13.89 7.89 0.66
CA LEU A 17 12.72 7.73 -0.19
C LEU A 17 11.47 7.37 0.63
N THR A 18 11.59 6.51 1.65
CA THR A 18 10.50 6.23 2.61
C THR A 18 10.09 7.49 3.37
N PHE A 19 11.05 8.31 3.83
CA PHE A 19 10.77 9.60 4.46
C PHE A 19 10.08 10.57 3.50
N ALA A 20 10.54 10.67 2.26
CA ALA A 20 9.89 11.49 1.24
C ALA A 20 8.42 11.09 1.03
N ARG A 21 8.13 9.78 1.02
CA ARG A 21 6.76 9.26 0.96
C ARG A 21 5.93 9.70 2.17
N LEU A 22 6.47 9.58 3.38
CA LEU A 22 5.78 10.04 4.59
C LEU A 22 5.46 11.54 4.55
N VAL A 23 6.33 12.35 3.95
CA VAL A 23 6.09 13.79 3.73
C VAL A 23 5.04 14.03 2.63
N CYS A 24 4.97 13.16 1.61
CA CYS A 24 3.94 13.26 0.57
C CYS A 24 2.53 13.00 1.11
N ILE A 25 2.36 12.17 2.17
CA ILE A 25 1.04 11.86 2.73
C ILE A 25 0.30 13.14 3.17
N PRO A 26 0.83 13.98 4.07
CA PRO A 26 0.20 15.25 4.42
C PRO A 26 -0.07 16.13 3.20
N GLY A 27 0.85 16.16 2.22
CA GLY A 27 0.67 16.91 0.98
C GLY A 27 -0.55 16.45 0.17
N VAL A 28 -0.78 15.14 0.04
CA VAL A 28 -1.97 14.57 -0.59
C VAL A 28 -3.24 14.97 0.17
N LEU A 29 -3.24 14.81 1.50
CA LEU A 29 -4.40 15.11 2.34
C LEU A 29 -4.77 16.60 2.30
N ILE A 30 -3.78 17.49 2.42
CA ILE A 30 -3.97 18.93 2.32
C ILE A 30 -4.51 19.29 0.92
N SER A 31 -3.94 18.73 -0.15
CA SER A 31 -4.43 18.98 -1.49
C SER A 31 -5.88 18.54 -1.67
N LEU A 32 -6.28 17.39 -1.14
CA LEU A 32 -7.65 16.90 -1.21
C LEU A 32 -8.63 17.69 -0.31
N SER A 33 -8.15 18.45 0.68
CA SER A 33 -8.98 19.32 1.52
C SER A 33 -9.54 20.52 0.75
N PHE A 34 -8.97 20.85 -0.40
CA PHE A 34 -9.44 21.93 -1.27
C PHE A 34 -10.21 21.36 -2.46
N SER A 35 -11.34 21.98 -2.79
CA SER A 35 -12.14 21.60 -3.96
C SER A 35 -11.58 22.22 -5.24
N GLY A 36 -11.59 21.47 -6.33
CA GLY A 36 -11.20 21.99 -7.64
C GLY A 36 -10.29 21.06 -8.44
N ARG A 37 -10.07 21.40 -9.71
CA ARG A 37 -9.24 20.61 -10.64
C ARG A 37 -7.77 20.60 -10.26
N TRP A 38 -7.23 21.74 -9.87
CA TRP A 38 -5.81 21.89 -9.52
C TRP A 38 -5.43 21.14 -8.24
N PRO A 39 -6.18 21.26 -7.12
CA PRO A 39 -5.93 20.45 -5.93
C PRO A 39 -6.02 18.95 -6.20
N GLY A 40 -7.02 18.51 -6.99
CA GLY A 40 -7.13 17.10 -7.37
C GLY A 40 -5.94 16.61 -8.21
N PHE A 41 -5.47 17.42 -9.17
CA PHE A 41 -4.27 17.13 -9.95
C PHE A 41 -3.02 17.06 -9.07
N LEU A 42 -2.85 18.02 -8.15
CA LEU A 42 -1.71 18.03 -7.22
C LEU A 42 -1.73 16.81 -6.31
N ALA A 43 -2.89 16.44 -5.76
CA ALA A 43 -3.05 15.22 -4.97
C ALA A 43 -2.67 13.97 -5.76
N ALA A 44 -3.13 13.85 -7.01
CA ALA A 44 -2.78 12.73 -7.89
C ALA A 44 -1.27 12.68 -8.20
N LEU A 45 -0.66 13.84 -8.46
CA LEU A 45 0.78 13.95 -8.72
C LEU A 45 1.59 13.49 -7.49
N LEU A 46 1.27 14.01 -6.30
CA LEU A 46 1.96 13.64 -5.05
C LEU A 46 1.78 12.16 -4.72
N PHE A 47 0.56 11.62 -4.88
CA PHE A 47 0.28 10.20 -4.69
C PHE A 47 1.06 9.34 -5.70
N GLY A 48 1.10 9.75 -6.97
CA GLY A 48 1.84 9.06 -8.03
C GLY A 48 3.35 9.05 -7.76
N LEU A 49 3.93 10.19 -7.40
CA LEU A 49 5.35 10.29 -7.03
C LEU A 49 5.66 9.39 -5.82
N ALA A 50 4.83 9.42 -4.78
CA ALA A 50 4.98 8.56 -3.62
C ALA A 50 4.90 7.07 -3.97
N SER A 51 4.00 6.68 -4.88
CA SER A 51 3.87 5.29 -5.35
C SER A 51 5.04 4.84 -6.22
N ILE A 52 5.59 5.73 -7.06
CA ILE A 52 6.77 5.44 -7.89
C ILE A 52 8.01 5.30 -7.00
N THR A 53 8.18 6.17 -6.01
CA THR A 53 9.28 6.04 -5.04
C THR A 53 9.28 4.70 -4.34
N ASP A 54 8.11 4.17 -3.95
CA ASP A 54 7.98 2.84 -3.36
C ASP A 54 8.53 1.72 -4.25
N ILE A 55 8.20 1.77 -5.54
CA ILE A 55 8.71 0.78 -6.51
C ILE A 55 10.23 0.88 -6.65
N LEU A 56 10.76 2.10 -6.68
CA LEU A 56 12.20 2.37 -6.82
C LEU A 56 12.97 1.93 -5.56
N ASP A 57 12.45 2.22 -4.36
CA ASP A 57 13.04 1.80 -3.09
C ASP A 57 13.21 0.30 -3.04
N GLY A 58 12.15 -0.43 -3.33
CA GLY A 58 12.17 -1.89 -3.37
C GLY A 58 13.17 -2.45 -4.40
N TYR A 59 13.39 -1.76 -5.52
CA TYR A 59 14.36 -2.15 -6.52
C TYR A 59 15.80 -1.89 -6.03
N PHE A 60 16.09 -0.69 -5.55
CA PHE A 60 17.43 -0.31 -5.08
C PHE A 60 17.85 -1.06 -3.82
N ALA A 61 16.94 -1.26 -2.85
CA ALA A 61 17.22 -2.00 -1.63
C ALA A 61 17.64 -3.46 -1.92
N ARG A 62 16.96 -4.12 -2.87
CA ARG A 62 17.34 -5.48 -3.30
C ARG A 62 18.67 -5.55 -4.00
N ARG A 63 19.03 -4.50 -4.76
CA ARG A 63 20.28 -4.49 -5.54
C ARG A 63 21.50 -4.12 -4.69
N GLN A 64 21.36 -3.27 -3.66
CA GLN A 64 22.45 -2.77 -2.85
C GLN A 64 22.67 -3.54 -1.55
N GLY A 65 21.75 -4.45 -1.17
CA GLY A 65 21.85 -5.21 0.09
C GLY A 65 21.81 -4.34 1.36
N SER A 66 21.51 -3.04 1.22
CA SER A 66 21.57 -2.04 2.28
C SER A 66 20.21 -1.86 2.98
N VAL A 67 19.61 -2.97 3.42
CA VAL A 67 18.29 -2.92 4.07
C VAL A 67 18.48 -2.66 5.56
N THR A 68 18.10 -1.48 6.03
CA THR A 68 18.13 -1.14 7.46
C THR A 68 16.95 -1.78 8.21
N VAL A 69 17.11 -2.05 9.51
CA VAL A 69 16.02 -2.57 10.35
C VAL A 69 14.83 -1.60 10.36
N LEU A 70 15.12 -0.29 10.42
CA LEU A 70 14.12 0.77 10.40
C LEU A 70 13.36 0.80 9.07
N GLY A 71 14.05 0.70 7.93
CA GLY A 71 13.43 0.66 6.59
C GLY A 71 12.51 -0.54 6.43
N LYS A 72 12.93 -1.74 6.83
CA LYS A 72 12.09 -2.95 6.79
C LYS A 72 10.75 -2.78 7.51
N PHE A 73 10.72 -1.96 8.55
CA PHE A 73 9.49 -1.71 9.33
C PHE A 73 8.68 -0.55 8.76
N LEU A 74 9.33 0.54 8.35
CA LEU A 74 8.67 1.76 7.86
C LEU A 74 8.08 1.61 6.46
N ASP A 75 8.74 0.86 5.54
CA ASP A 75 8.28 0.71 4.17
C ASP A 75 6.86 0.12 4.07
N PRO A 76 6.55 -1.06 4.69
CA PRO A 76 5.21 -1.62 4.62
C PRO A 76 4.17 -0.77 5.35
N LEU A 77 4.60 0.04 6.33
CA LEU A 77 3.71 0.95 7.06
C LEU A 77 3.36 2.17 6.20
N ALA A 78 4.38 2.81 5.60
CA ALA A 78 4.21 4.01 4.79
C ALA A 78 3.32 3.75 3.55
N ASP A 79 3.50 2.61 2.87
CA ASP A 79 2.68 2.21 1.73
C ASP A 79 1.20 2.08 2.12
N LYS A 80 0.91 1.38 3.21
CA LYS A 80 -0.47 1.22 3.70
C LYS A 80 -1.07 2.52 4.18
N LEU A 81 -0.29 3.37 4.86
CA LEU A 81 -0.74 4.68 5.31
C LEU A 81 -1.11 5.57 4.11
N LEU A 82 -0.28 5.63 3.08
CA LEU A 82 -0.55 6.45 1.89
C LEU A 82 -1.90 6.07 1.27
N VAL A 83 -2.12 4.79 0.98
CA VAL A 83 -3.35 4.31 0.34
C VAL A 83 -4.56 4.48 1.26
N SER A 84 -4.46 4.06 2.53
CA SER A 84 -5.59 4.12 3.47
C SER A 84 -6.01 5.56 3.79
N MET A 85 -5.06 6.45 4.04
CA MET A 85 -5.34 7.88 4.31
C MET A 85 -5.97 8.56 3.09
N THR A 86 -5.47 8.27 1.88
CA THR A 86 -6.06 8.79 0.65
C THR A 86 -7.49 8.29 0.48
N MET A 87 -7.76 6.99 0.68
CA MET A 87 -9.12 6.44 0.62
C MET A 87 -10.06 7.14 1.61
N ILE A 88 -9.64 7.29 2.87
CA ILE A 88 -10.43 7.96 3.91
C ILE A 88 -10.74 9.40 3.51
N MET A 89 -9.78 10.13 2.96
CA MET A 89 -9.95 11.52 2.55
C MET A 89 -10.88 11.69 1.33
N LEU A 90 -11.00 10.66 0.49
CA LEU A 90 -11.91 10.65 -0.66
C LEU A 90 -13.39 10.42 -0.27
N ILE A 91 -13.68 9.92 0.97
CA ILE A 91 -15.04 9.68 1.46
C ILE A 91 -15.84 10.99 1.56
N PRO A 92 -15.42 12.02 2.31
CA PRO A 92 -16.17 13.26 2.44
C PRO A 92 -16.31 14.02 1.11
N LEU A 93 -15.45 13.73 0.14
CA LEU A 93 -15.55 14.27 -1.22
C LEU A 93 -16.57 13.52 -2.10
N SER A 94 -17.25 12.51 -1.56
CA SER A 94 -18.21 11.62 -2.27
C SER A 94 -17.60 10.94 -3.50
N ARG A 95 -16.27 10.73 -3.49
CA ARG A 95 -15.55 10.08 -4.60
C ARG A 95 -15.41 8.58 -4.45
N ILE A 96 -15.67 8.04 -3.24
CA ILE A 96 -15.57 6.63 -2.91
C ILE A 96 -16.66 6.25 -1.88
N PRO A 97 -17.35 5.10 -2.03
CA PRO A 97 -18.29 4.62 -1.03
C PRO A 97 -17.58 4.20 0.26
N VAL A 98 -18.13 4.61 1.40
CA VAL A 98 -17.57 4.33 2.74
C VAL A 98 -17.34 2.84 2.98
N TRP A 99 -18.32 2.00 2.64
CA TRP A 99 -18.25 0.55 2.88
C TRP A 99 -17.12 -0.13 2.10
N VAL A 100 -16.78 0.35 0.89
CA VAL A 100 -15.63 -0.15 0.10
C VAL A 100 -14.34 0.12 0.85
N VAL A 101 -14.18 1.32 1.39
CA VAL A 101 -13.00 1.71 2.18
C VAL A 101 -12.87 0.84 3.42
N ILE A 102 -13.98 0.64 4.17
CA ILE A 102 -13.99 -0.21 5.35
C ILE A 102 -13.56 -1.63 5.01
N VAL A 103 -14.12 -2.23 3.97
CA VAL A 103 -13.81 -3.61 3.57
C VAL A 103 -12.33 -3.74 3.18
N ILE A 104 -11.82 -2.82 2.35
CA ILE A 104 -10.44 -2.87 1.90
C ILE A 104 -9.48 -2.71 3.10
N ILE A 105 -9.64 -1.67 3.91
CA ILE A 105 -8.75 -1.39 5.04
C ILE A 105 -8.79 -2.52 6.08
N THR A 106 -9.98 -2.98 6.45
CA THR A 106 -10.13 -4.08 7.42
C THR A 106 -9.41 -5.33 6.93
N ARG A 107 -9.60 -5.68 5.65
CA ARG A 107 -8.91 -6.84 5.07
C ARG A 107 -7.39 -6.65 5.06
N GLU A 108 -6.88 -5.47 4.69
CA GLU A 108 -5.44 -5.19 4.71
C GLU A 108 -4.85 -5.38 6.11
N MET A 109 -5.52 -4.85 7.14
CA MET A 109 -5.08 -4.97 8.52
C MET A 109 -5.16 -6.41 9.01
N ALA A 110 -6.27 -7.13 8.73
CA ALA A 110 -6.46 -8.51 9.10
C ALA A 110 -5.37 -9.43 8.53
N ILE A 111 -5.09 -9.33 7.22
CA ILE A 111 -4.04 -10.16 6.59
C ILE A 111 -2.66 -9.79 7.09
N THR A 112 -2.41 -8.53 7.40
CA THR A 112 -1.12 -8.11 7.97
C THR A 112 -0.92 -8.69 9.38
N GLY A 113 -1.97 -8.65 10.21
CA GLY A 113 -1.95 -9.27 11.53
C GLY A 113 -1.76 -10.79 11.46
N LEU A 114 -2.53 -11.49 10.61
CA LEU A 114 -2.38 -12.92 10.42
C LEU A 114 -0.98 -13.30 9.93
N ARG A 115 -0.38 -12.50 9.03
CA ARG A 115 0.99 -12.71 8.58
C ARG A 115 2.00 -12.54 9.71
N ALA A 116 1.83 -11.53 10.57
CA ALA A 116 2.70 -11.31 11.71
C ALA A 116 2.63 -12.50 12.70
N VAL A 117 1.42 -13.01 12.97
CA VAL A 117 1.23 -14.21 13.80
C VAL A 117 1.86 -15.45 13.15
N ALA A 118 1.70 -15.68 11.86
CA ALA A 118 2.32 -16.81 11.17
C ALA A 118 3.86 -16.76 11.27
N VAL A 119 4.46 -15.59 11.06
CA VAL A 119 5.92 -15.39 11.16
C VAL A 119 6.43 -15.62 12.57
N SER A 120 5.71 -15.21 13.62
CA SER A 120 6.11 -15.46 15.02
C SER A 120 6.10 -16.96 15.38
N GLU A 121 5.29 -17.75 14.68
CA GLU A 121 5.26 -19.23 14.81
C GLU A 121 6.26 -19.92 13.85
N GLY A 122 7.13 -19.16 13.16
CA GLY A 122 8.10 -19.69 12.19
C GLY A 122 7.50 -20.16 10.88
N ILE A 123 6.24 -19.80 10.60
CA ILE A 123 5.50 -20.21 9.41
C ILE A 123 5.56 -19.11 8.36
N ILE A 124 6.10 -19.43 7.18
CA ILE A 124 6.16 -18.47 6.06
C ILE A 124 5.02 -18.80 5.08
N ILE A 125 3.95 -18.01 5.13
CA ILE A 125 2.86 -18.09 4.16
C ILE A 125 3.24 -17.25 2.95
N GLN A 126 3.36 -17.86 1.78
CA GLN A 126 3.71 -17.18 0.55
C GLN A 126 2.60 -16.20 0.13
N ALA A 127 3.02 -15.00 -0.30
CA ALA A 127 2.08 -14.04 -0.87
C ALA A 127 1.55 -14.55 -2.22
N SER A 128 0.23 -14.59 -2.38
CA SER A 128 -0.36 -14.99 -3.65
C SER A 128 -0.08 -13.92 -4.73
N PRO A 129 0.10 -14.30 -6.00
CA PRO A 129 0.25 -13.34 -7.11
C PRO A 129 -0.90 -12.33 -7.20
N LEU A 130 -2.11 -12.75 -6.82
CA LEU A 130 -3.31 -11.90 -6.78
C LEU A 130 -3.14 -10.70 -5.83
N GLY A 131 -2.38 -10.87 -4.74
CA GLY A 131 -2.06 -9.79 -3.81
C GLY A 131 -1.26 -8.66 -4.48
N LYS A 132 -0.40 -8.95 -5.45
CA LYS A 132 0.36 -7.95 -6.20
C LYS A 132 -0.54 -7.16 -7.16
N TYR A 133 -1.39 -7.85 -7.90
CA TYR A 133 -2.31 -7.20 -8.86
C TYR A 133 -3.30 -6.28 -8.16
N LYS A 134 -3.85 -6.68 -6.99
CA LYS A 134 -4.75 -5.81 -6.24
C LYS A 134 -4.10 -4.48 -5.86
N THR A 135 -2.83 -4.48 -5.42
CA THR A 135 -2.11 -3.27 -5.02
C THR A 135 -1.94 -2.33 -6.21
N ILE A 136 -1.62 -2.86 -7.39
CA ILE A 136 -1.52 -2.06 -8.61
C ILE A 136 -2.88 -1.45 -8.97
N LEU A 137 -3.96 -2.25 -8.93
CA LEU A 137 -5.31 -1.75 -9.20
C LEU A 137 -5.74 -0.67 -8.19
N GLN A 138 -5.41 -0.85 -6.90
CA GLN A 138 -5.66 0.17 -5.87
C GLN A 138 -4.91 1.47 -6.16
N ALA A 139 -3.62 1.39 -6.52
CA ALA A 139 -2.83 2.58 -6.83
C ALA A 139 -3.41 3.34 -8.05
N VAL A 140 -3.76 2.62 -9.12
CA VAL A 140 -4.39 3.21 -10.31
C VAL A 140 -5.76 3.80 -9.97
N ALA A 141 -6.56 3.12 -9.14
CA ALA A 141 -7.84 3.61 -8.66
C ALA A 141 -7.68 4.93 -7.89
N MET A 142 -6.72 5.00 -6.97
CA MET A 142 -6.45 6.22 -6.19
C MET A 142 -6.03 7.39 -7.08
N LEU A 143 -5.15 7.16 -8.06
CA LEU A 143 -4.77 8.18 -9.05
C LEU A 143 -6.01 8.71 -9.80
N GLY A 144 -6.86 7.83 -10.31
CA GLY A 144 -8.08 8.20 -11.02
C GLY A 144 -9.07 8.98 -10.14
N LEU A 145 -9.25 8.56 -8.87
CA LEU A 145 -10.17 9.21 -7.93
C LEU A 145 -9.64 10.53 -7.39
N CYS A 146 -8.32 10.70 -7.26
CA CYS A 146 -7.71 11.99 -6.93
C CYS A 146 -7.91 12.98 -8.09
N LEU A 147 -7.63 12.57 -9.33
CA LEU A 147 -7.86 13.39 -10.53
C LEU A 147 -9.34 13.76 -10.69
N HIS A 148 -10.25 12.81 -10.50
CA HIS A 148 -11.70 12.93 -10.46
C HIS A 148 -12.36 13.57 -11.69
N TYR A 149 -11.83 14.65 -12.22
CA TYR A 149 -12.43 15.45 -13.30
C TYR A 149 -12.18 14.83 -14.67
N THR A 150 -12.90 15.34 -15.67
CA THR A 150 -12.68 14.95 -17.07
C THR A 150 -11.49 15.71 -17.66
N TYR A 151 -10.47 14.99 -18.12
CA TYR A 151 -9.31 15.49 -18.85
C TYR A 151 -9.23 14.76 -20.20
N PHE A 152 -8.96 15.46 -21.27
CA PHE A 152 -8.84 14.89 -22.62
C PHE A 152 -10.01 13.95 -23.01
N ARG A 153 -11.25 14.32 -22.66
CA ARG A 153 -12.47 13.53 -22.85
C ARG A 153 -12.57 12.24 -22.03
N VAL A 154 -11.62 11.97 -21.14
CA VAL A 154 -11.64 10.82 -20.24
C VAL A 154 -12.17 11.26 -18.87
N ASN A 155 -13.21 10.61 -18.39
CA ASN A 155 -13.73 10.81 -17.04
C ASN A 155 -12.91 9.98 -16.06
N PHE A 156 -11.97 10.62 -15.36
CA PHE A 156 -11.07 9.94 -14.42
C PHE A 156 -11.78 9.39 -13.19
N HIS A 157 -12.92 9.93 -12.80
CA HIS A 157 -13.72 9.34 -11.74
C HIS A 157 -14.23 7.95 -12.12
N VAL A 158 -14.78 7.81 -13.35
CA VAL A 158 -15.26 6.51 -13.84
C VAL A 158 -14.10 5.51 -13.94
N VAL A 159 -12.97 5.93 -14.49
CA VAL A 159 -11.76 5.10 -14.55
C VAL A 159 -11.33 4.65 -13.17
N GLY A 160 -11.20 5.60 -12.21
CA GLY A 160 -10.82 5.28 -10.83
C GLY A 160 -11.78 4.31 -10.16
N MET A 161 -13.11 4.51 -10.32
CA MET A 161 -14.11 3.60 -9.77
C MET A 161 -14.05 2.21 -10.40
N THR A 162 -13.84 2.09 -11.70
CA THR A 162 -13.70 0.79 -12.37
C THR A 162 -12.52 -0.01 -11.80
N PHE A 163 -11.36 0.64 -11.67
CA PHE A 163 -10.19 0.00 -11.07
C PHE A 163 -10.39 -0.31 -9.57
N LEU A 164 -11.13 0.52 -8.84
CA LEU A 164 -11.47 0.29 -7.45
C LEU A 164 -12.32 -0.98 -7.26
N TRP A 165 -13.35 -1.16 -8.11
CA TRP A 165 -14.16 -2.37 -8.09
C TRP A 165 -13.35 -3.62 -8.41
N GLY A 166 -12.47 -3.55 -9.41
CA GLY A 166 -11.51 -4.62 -9.70
C GLY A 166 -10.59 -4.93 -8.51
N ALA A 167 -10.06 -3.88 -7.86
CA ALA A 167 -9.25 -4.01 -6.67
C ALA A 167 -10.01 -4.64 -5.50
N LEU A 168 -11.29 -4.28 -5.30
CA LEU A 168 -12.14 -4.85 -4.27
C LEU A 168 -12.35 -6.36 -4.47
N VAL A 169 -12.67 -6.79 -5.69
CA VAL A 169 -12.85 -8.21 -6.02
C VAL A 169 -11.56 -8.98 -5.74
N LEU A 170 -10.42 -8.50 -6.22
CA LEU A 170 -9.13 -9.16 -5.96
C LEU A 170 -8.75 -9.12 -4.48
N THR A 171 -9.14 -8.07 -3.76
CA THR A 171 -8.91 -7.94 -2.32
C THR A 171 -9.67 -9.02 -1.55
N LEU A 172 -10.93 -9.23 -1.86
CA LEU A 172 -11.75 -10.26 -1.22
C LEU A 172 -11.25 -11.67 -1.58
N TRP A 173 -10.98 -11.92 -2.86
CA TRP A 173 -10.48 -13.22 -3.31
C TRP A 173 -9.14 -13.59 -2.66
N SER A 174 -8.16 -12.69 -2.74
CA SER A 174 -6.85 -12.93 -2.13
C SER A 174 -6.90 -13.00 -0.59
N GLY A 175 -7.88 -12.34 0.03
CA GLY A 175 -8.15 -12.46 1.46
C GLY A 175 -8.67 -13.84 1.84
N TRP A 176 -9.63 -14.34 1.07
CA TRP A 176 -10.17 -15.69 1.25
C TRP A 176 -9.12 -16.77 1.06
N ASP A 177 -8.32 -16.67 -0.01
CA ASP A 177 -7.23 -17.60 -0.30
C ASP A 177 -6.20 -17.63 0.85
N TYR A 178 -5.81 -16.45 1.36
CA TYR A 178 -4.90 -16.37 2.50
C TYR A 178 -5.48 -17.00 3.77
N PHE A 179 -6.76 -16.75 4.05
CA PHE A 179 -7.44 -17.32 5.21
C PHE A 179 -7.51 -18.84 5.13
N ARG A 180 -7.78 -19.41 3.95
CA ARG A 180 -7.77 -20.86 3.73
C ARG A 180 -6.40 -21.47 4.00
N GLN A 181 -5.32 -20.85 3.47
CA GLN A 181 -3.96 -21.31 3.69
C GLN A 181 -3.59 -21.23 5.18
N PHE A 182 -3.93 -20.13 5.84
CA PHE A 182 -3.69 -19.97 7.28
C PHE A 182 -4.38 -21.07 8.08
N ASN A 183 -5.65 -21.33 7.84
CA ASN A 183 -6.41 -22.35 8.54
C ASN A 183 -5.84 -23.76 8.31
N GLN A 184 -5.42 -24.09 7.08
CA GLN A 184 -4.79 -25.38 6.79
C GLN A 184 -3.50 -25.59 7.60
N VAL A 185 -2.65 -24.57 7.68
CA VAL A 185 -1.38 -24.66 8.39
C VAL A 185 -1.56 -24.76 9.90
N PHE A 186 -2.49 -24.01 10.48
CA PHE A 186 -2.75 -24.02 11.92
C PHE A 186 -3.62 -25.18 12.40
N SER A 187 -4.34 -25.85 11.48
CA SER A 187 -5.14 -27.05 11.80
C SER A 187 -4.34 -28.34 11.79
N LEU A 188 -3.09 -28.33 11.31
CA LEU A 188 -2.23 -29.49 11.36
C LEU A 188 -1.72 -29.70 12.80
N PRO A 189 -1.78 -30.93 13.36
CA PRO A 189 -1.22 -31.21 14.68
C PRO A 189 0.27 -30.84 14.68
N LYS A 190 0.69 -30.00 15.64
CA LYS A 190 2.13 -29.73 15.85
C LYS A 190 2.78 -31.09 16.21
N GLU A 191 3.56 -31.69 15.32
CA GLU A 191 4.47 -32.77 15.70
C GLU A 191 5.35 -32.25 16.81
N LYS A 192 5.17 -32.82 18.00
CA LYS A 192 6.03 -32.54 19.17
C LYS A 192 7.45 -32.99 18.81
N LYS A 193 8.34 -32.05 18.55
CA LYS A 193 9.79 -32.29 18.61
C LYS A 193 10.25 -32.29 20.05
#